data_976b7af8fdce582487be7eab677ccc9d
#
_entry.id   976b7af8fdce582487be7eab677ccc9d
#
_cell.length_a   1.000
_cell.length_b   1.000
_cell.length_c   1.000
_cell.angle_alpha   90.00
_cell.angle_beta   90.00
_cell.angle_gamma   90.00
#
_symmetry.space_group_name_H-M   'P 1'
#
loop_
_entity.id
_entity.type
_entity.pdbx_description
1 polymer ?
#
loop_
_entity_poly.entity_id
_entity_poly.type
_entity_poly.pdbx_seq_one_letter_code
_entity_poly.pdbx_strand_id
1 'polypeptide(L)'
;MEQEEVTTKRKSDKELAFLQDLFIAPDWGERFAELIDEHVKLPKEGEALYVAAGTGGHAMALHERCGDKLEFLCVDENPESVELARAKATATNDQIKFKTAQPDSLDLKDNRFNLVIGNGSLVSRQRVRKMLSEIVRVAAPGATIALALPTASSFGEFFSIYWEALHNRGMIDHESDVEQLITELPTVSDIEQLAEDEGLSDIQSFTRIEEFDFESGEQFLGSPLVAEFLIHDWLALVPDDKRAELFSEISRLINEERHEAEFALSVKATIVVGQKAHSH
;
A
#
# COMPACT_ATOMS: atom_id res chain seq x y z
N MET A 1 -31.57 1.33 -21.19
CA MET A 1 -30.49 0.95 -20.31
C MET A 1 -29.42 2.00 -20.52
N GLU A 2 -29.34 2.96 -19.60
CA GLU A 2 -28.29 3.98 -19.58
C GLU A 2 -26.98 3.25 -19.29
N GLN A 3 -26.05 3.38 -20.22
CA GLN A 3 -24.65 3.06 -19.95
C GLN A 3 -24.21 4.11 -18.92
N GLU A 4 -23.95 3.70 -17.67
CA GLU A 4 -23.21 4.53 -16.73
C GLU A 4 -21.87 4.83 -17.40
N GLU A 5 -21.70 6.07 -17.83
CA GLU A 5 -20.40 6.63 -18.17
C GLU A 5 -19.50 6.38 -16.95
N VAL A 6 -18.50 5.54 -17.13
CA VAL A 6 -17.40 5.41 -16.17
C VAL A 6 -16.71 6.77 -16.13
N THR A 7 -17.22 7.63 -15.28
CA THR A 7 -16.75 8.99 -15.14
C THR A 7 -15.40 8.94 -14.41
N THR A 8 -14.33 9.23 -15.11
CA THR A 8 -12.94 9.32 -14.63
C THR A 8 -12.72 10.49 -13.64
N LYS A 9 -13.74 10.90 -12.92
CA LYS A 9 -13.59 11.93 -11.90
C LYS A 9 -13.05 11.30 -10.62
N ARG A 10 -11.79 11.62 -10.30
CA ARG A 10 -11.14 11.20 -9.04
C ARG A 10 -12.04 11.54 -7.85
N LYS A 11 -12.28 10.56 -6.98
CA LYS A 11 -13.06 10.75 -5.76
C LYS A 11 -12.41 11.77 -4.83
N SER A 12 -13.21 12.40 -4.00
CA SER A 12 -12.75 13.30 -2.95
C SER A 12 -12.01 12.50 -1.85
N ASP A 13 -11.12 13.17 -1.12
CA ASP A 13 -10.38 12.57 0.00
C ASP A 13 -11.31 11.89 1.02
N LYS A 14 -12.50 12.47 1.23
CA LYS A 14 -13.52 11.91 2.11
C LYS A 14 -14.11 10.60 1.58
N GLU A 15 -14.43 10.54 0.29
CA GLU A 15 -14.92 9.31 -0.34
C GLU A 15 -13.84 8.23 -0.32
N LEU A 16 -12.58 8.60 -0.60
CA LEU A 16 -11.44 7.68 -0.54
C LEU A 16 -11.23 7.14 0.89
N ALA A 17 -11.33 7.98 1.92
CA ALA A 17 -11.23 7.55 3.30
C ALA A 17 -12.31 6.53 3.69
N PHE A 18 -13.57 6.74 3.26
CA PHE A 18 -14.65 5.79 3.47
C PHE A 18 -14.44 4.47 2.72
N LEU A 19 -14.00 4.53 1.46
CA LEU A 19 -13.69 3.33 0.68
C LEU A 19 -12.53 2.55 1.31
N GLN A 20 -11.50 3.25 1.74
CA GLN A 20 -10.37 2.65 2.44
C GLN A 20 -10.82 1.92 3.71
N ASP A 21 -11.68 2.54 4.51
CA ASP A 21 -12.15 1.95 5.76
C ASP A 21 -13.05 0.73 5.57
N LEU A 22 -13.96 0.79 4.61
CA LEU A 22 -15.01 -0.22 4.43
C LEU A 22 -14.59 -1.38 3.54
N PHE A 23 -13.71 -1.16 2.56
CA PHE A 23 -13.41 -2.15 1.53
C PHE A 23 -11.93 -2.49 1.42
N ILE A 24 -11.03 -1.55 1.72
CA ILE A 24 -9.59 -1.80 1.57
C ILE A 24 -8.99 -2.35 2.85
N ALA A 25 -9.27 -1.72 3.98
CA ALA A 25 -8.71 -2.12 5.27
C ALA A 25 -9.07 -3.56 5.68
N PRO A 26 -10.32 -4.04 5.52
CA PRO A 26 -10.70 -5.40 5.96
C PRO A 26 -10.25 -6.53 5.03
N ASP A 27 -9.71 -6.25 3.88
CA ASP A 27 -9.21 -7.28 2.94
C ASP A 27 -7.75 -6.99 2.56
N TRP A 28 -7.48 -6.08 1.64
CA TRP A 28 -6.11 -5.72 1.26
C TRP A 28 -5.25 -5.30 2.46
N GLY A 29 -5.78 -4.44 3.31
CA GLY A 29 -5.10 -3.94 4.51
C GLY A 29 -4.77 -5.06 5.50
N GLU A 30 -5.72 -5.98 5.72
CA GLU A 30 -5.56 -7.11 6.64
C GLU A 30 -4.39 -8.02 6.24
N ARG A 31 -4.22 -8.31 4.93
CA ARG A 31 -3.12 -9.15 4.43
C ARG A 31 -1.74 -8.61 4.82
N PHE A 32 -1.55 -7.28 4.72
CA PHE A 32 -0.31 -6.63 5.13
C PHE A 32 -0.20 -6.45 6.65
N ALA A 33 -1.34 -6.24 7.33
CA ALA A 33 -1.39 -6.16 8.78
C ALA A 33 -0.96 -7.47 9.44
N GLU A 34 -1.43 -8.62 8.94
CA GLU A 34 -1.02 -9.94 9.41
C GLU A 34 0.49 -10.15 9.32
N LEU A 35 1.14 -9.75 8.22
CA LEU A 35 2.60 -9.81 8.11
C LEU A 35 3.30 -8.97 9.18
N ILE A 36 2.78 -7.78 9.46
CA ILE A 36 3.31 -6.92 10.52
C ILE A 36 3.14 -7.62 11.88
N ASP A 37 1.95 -8.17 12.15
CA ASP A 37 1.63 -8.84 13.40
C ASP A 37 2.50 -10.07 13.67
N GLU A 38 2.82 -10.83 12.64
CA GLU A 38 3.64 -12.05 12.75
C GLU A 38 5.12 -11.76 12.96
N HIS A 39 5.64 -10.67 12.35
CA HIS A 39 7.08 -10.46 12.25
C HIS A 39 7.60 -9.26 13.05
N VAL A 40 6.73 -8.34 13.50
CA VAL A 40 7.15 -7.18 14.29
C VAL A 40 6.96 -7.43 15.78
N LYS A 41 8.07 -7.40 16.52
CA LYS A 41 8.03 -7.45 17.99
C LYS A 41 7.80 -6.05 18.55
N LEU A 42 6.69 -5.89 19.26
CA LEU A 42 6.35 -4.64 19.90
C LEU A 42 7.22 -4.37 21.14
N PRO A 43 7.83 -3.18 21.29
CA PRO A 43 8.51 -2.79 22.51
C PRO A 43 7.53 -2.75 23.68
N LYS A 44 8.04 -2.95 24.89
CA LYS A 44 7.22 -2.91 26.12
C LYS A 44 6.83 -1.49 26.53
N GLU A 45 7.59 -0.49 26.10
CA GLU A 45 7.42 0.93 26.41
C GLU A 45 8.19 1.79 25.42
N GLY A 46 7.87 3.06 25.36
CA GLY A 46 8.51 4.05 24.50
C GLY A 46 7.55 4.71 23.52
N GLU A 47 8.06 5.13 22.37
CA GLU A 47 7.28 5.77 21.31
C GLU A 47 7.31 4.93 20.03
N ALA A 48 6.14 4.70 19.45
CA ALA A 48 5.98 4.03 18.15
C ALA A 48 5.40 5.01 17.12
N LEU A 49 5.86 4.88 15.89
CA LEU A 49 5.31 5.59 14.74
C LEU A 49 4.72 4.59 13.74
N TYR A 50 3.52 4.84 13.29
CA TYR A 50 2.91 4.12 12.17
C TYR A 50 2.71 5.07 10.98
N VAL A 51 3.38 4.82 9.86
CA VAL A 51 3.37 5.65 8.66
C VAL A 51 2.48 5.02 7.60
N ALA A 52 1.66 5.85 6.94
CA ALA A 52 0.57 5.45 6.04
C ALA A 52 -0.42 4.52 6.77
N ALA A 53 -0.93 5.00 7.90
CA ALA A 53 -1.79 4.25 8.80
C ALA A 53 -3.25 4.15 8.30
N GLY A 54 -3.60 4.85 7.22
CA GLY A 54 -4.95 4.92 6.71
C GLY A 54 -5.94 5.42 7.77
N THR A 55 -7.04 4.72 7.92
CA THR A 55 -8.08 5.03 8.92
C THR A 55 -7.78 4.46 10.31
N GLY A 56 -6.55 4.00 10.56
CA GLY A 56 -6.00 3.69 11.88
C GLY A 56 -6.41 2.36 12.51
N GLY A 57 -7.22 1.53 11.83
CA GLY A 57 -7.76 0.29 12.41
C GLY A 57 -6.68 -0.64 12.96
N HIS A 58 -5.69 -0.99 12.15
CA HIS A 58 -4.59 -1.87 12.58
C HIS A 58 -3.72 -1.23 13.67
N ALA A 59 -3.42 0.08 13.56
CA ALA A 59 -2.64 0.79 14.58
C ALA A 59 -3.33 0.79 15.96
N MET A 60 -4.66 0.95 16.00
CA MET A 60 -5.44 0.83 17.24
C MET A 60 -5.40 -0.59 17.79
N ALA A 61 -5.50 -1.63 16.94
CA ALA A 61 -5.37 -3.02 17.37
C ALA A 61 -3.97 -3.32 17.96
N LEU A 62 -2.91 -2.75 17.36
CA LEU A 62 -1.57 -2.83 17.93
C LEU A 62 -1.45 -2.14 19.29
N HIS A 63 -2.03 -0.94 19.43
CA HIS A 63 -1.99 -0.18 20.67
C HIS A 63 -2.77 -0.90 21.79
N GLU A 64 -3.92 -1.47 21.50
CA GLU A 64 -4.69 -2.29 22.45
C GLU A 64 -3.87 -3.45 23.01
N ARG A 65 -3.07 -4.11 22.16
CA ARG A 65 -2.20 -5.24 22.55
C ARG A 65 -1.01 -4.82 23.42
N CYS A 66 -0.47 -3.60 23.21
CA CYS A 66 0.69 -3.09 23.95
C CYS A 66 0.31 -2.40 25.26
N GLY A 67 -0.88 -1.82 25.32
CA GLY A 67 -1.31 -0.91 26.39
C GLY A 67 -0.59 0.43 26.39
N ASP A 68 -0.94 1.29 27.33
CA ASP A 68 -0.56 2.72 27.38
C ASP A 68 0.93 3.02 27.57
N LYS A 69 1.78 2.01 27.75
CA LYS A 69 3.24 2.20 27.93
C LYS A 69 3.97 2.44 26.62
N LEU A 70 3.38 2.06 25.50
CA LEU A 70 3.90 2.33 24.17
C LEU A 70 3.02 3.40 23.50
N GLU A 71 3.52 4.64 23.47
CA GLU A 71 2.77 5.76 22.87
C GLU A 71 2.81 5.66 21.36
N PHE A 72 1.65 5.56 20.72
CA PHE A 72 1.55 5.55 19.25
C PHE A 72 1.26 6.93 18.69
N LEU A 73 2.07 7.31 17.70
CA LEU A 73 1.75 8.35 16.73
C LEU A 73 1.52 7.68 15.36
N CYS A 74 0.40 7.98 14.74
CA CYS A 74 0.06 7.49 13.41
C CYS A 74 -0.02 8.66 12.44
N VAL A 75 0.49 8.46 11.23
CA VAL A 75 0.44 9.47 10.18
C VAL A 75 -0.13 8.89 8.90
N ASP A 76 -0.91 9.71 8.21
CA ASP A 76 -1.43 9.41 6.88
C ASP A 76 -1.50 10.69 6.04
N GLU A 77 -1.39 10.58 4.73
CA GLU A 77 -1.44 11.74 3.84
C GLU A 77 -2.85 12.27 3.58
N ASN A 78 -3.86 11.38 3.66
CA ASN A 78 -5.25 11.77 3.49
C ASN A 78 -5.80 12.37 4.80
N PRO A 79 -6.11 13.67 4.85
CA PRO A 79 -6.60 14.32 6.06
C PRO A 79 -7.95 13.76 6.55
N GLU A 80 -8.80 13.28 5.64
CA GLU A 80 -10.10 12.70 5.98
C GLU A 80 -9.93 11.30 6.61
N SER A 81 -8.94 10.52 6.16
CA SER A 81 -8.57 9.25 6.83
C SER A 81 -8.09 9.51 8.26
N VAL A 82 -7.30 10.56 8.46
CA VAL A 82 -6.82 10.99 9.78
C VAL A 82 -7.99 11.42 10.68
N GLU A 83 -8.94 12.20 10.17
CA GLU A 83 -10.12 12.61 10.94
C GLU A 83 -11.02 11.41 11.29
N LEU A 84 -11.21 10.48 10.37
CA LEU A 84 -11.95 9.24 10.64
C LEU A 84 -11.25 8.39 11.73
N ALA A 85 -9.92 8.27 11.66
CA ALA A 85 -9.13 7.56 12.66
C ALA A 85 -9.25 8.21 14.05
N ARG A 86 -9.18 9.55 14.13
CA ARG A 86 -9.39 10.30 15.39
C ARG A 86 -10.78 10.08 15.96
N ALA A 87 -11.80 10.07 15.10
CA ALA A 87 -13.18 9.81 15.55
C ALA A 87 -13.33 8.40 16.13
N LYS A 88 -12.72 7.39 15.51
CA LYS A 88 -12.70 6.01 16.03
C LYS A 88 -11.98 5.92 17.38
N ALA A 89 -10.76 6.48 17.48
CA ALA A 89 -9.99 6.49 18.72
C ALA A 89 -10.77 7.19 19.86
N THR A 90 -11.45 8.30 19.56
CA THR A 90 -12.31 8.98 20.53
C THR A 90 -13.48 8.10 20.98
N ALA A 91 -14.12 7.40 20.05
CA ALA A 91 -15.26 6.52 20.34
C ALA A 91 -14.87 5.31 21.22
N THR A 92 -13.63 4.82 21.08
CA THR A 92 -13.09 3.70 21.88
C THR A 92 -12.29 4.17 23.11
N ASN A 93 -12.19 5.48 23.33
CA ASN A 93 -11.36 6.08 24.39
C ASN A 93 -9.87 5.67 24.30
N ASP A 94 -9.38 5.47 23.08
CA ASP A 94 -7.98 5.14 22.79
C ASP A 94 -7.11 6.42 22.83
N GLN A 95 -5.91 6.34 23.41
CA GLN A 95 -4.98 7.45 23.56
C GLN A 95 -4.02 7.62 22.38
N ILE A 96 -4.19 6.81 21.33
CA ILE A 96 -3.40 6.88 20.11
C ILE A 96 -3.57 8.24 19.41
N LYS A 97 -2.47 8.77 18.89
CA LYS A 97 -2.43 10.10 18.24
C LYS A 97 -2.36 9.96 16.72
N PHE A 98 -3.10 10.80 16.00
CA PHE A 98 -3.10 10.84 14.55
C PHE A 98 -2.72 12.23 14.02
N LYS A 99 -1.87 12.28 12.97
CA LYS A 99 -1.41 13.52 12.31
C LYS A 99 -1.41 13.33 10.80
N THR A 100 -1.83 14.34 10.05
CA THR A 100 -1.66 14.35 8.59
C THR A 100 -0.20 14.63 8.24
N ALA A 101 0.43 13.73 7.47
CA ALA A 101 1.78 13.89 6.96
C ALA A 101 2.00 13.02 5.72
N GLN A 102 2.87 13.46 4.82
CA GLN A 102 3.29 12.66 3.66
C GLN A 102 4.23 11.55 4.12
N PRO A 103 4.08 10.30 3.62
CA PRO A 103 4.91 9.16 4.06
C PRO A 103 6.39 9.33 3.68
N ASP A 104 6.69 10.09 2.65
CA ASP A 104 8.03 10.39 2.13
C ASP A 104 8.56 11.77 2.53
N SER A 105 7.88 12.46 3.47
CA SER A 105 8.30 13.77 4.01
C SER A 105 7.64 13.99 5.37
N LEU A 106 8.15 13.33 6.40
CA LEU A 106 7.65 13.40 7.76
C LEU A 106 8.17 14.66 8.46
N ASP A 107 7.27 15.56 8.85
CA ASP A 107 7.61 16.70 9.72
C ASP A 107 7.71 16.24 11.18
N LEU A 108 8.72 15.40 11.45
CA LEU A 108 9.02 14.78 12.74
C LEU A 108 10.53 14.86 13.02
N LYS A 109 10.89 14.89 14.31
CA LYS A 109 12.28 14.93 14.76
C LYS A 109 13.01 13.63 14.46
N ASP A 110 14.30 13.75 14.15
CA ASP A 110 15.21 12.61 14.00
C ASP A 110 15.35 11.83 15.31
N ASN A 111 15.65 10.55 15.20
CA ASN A 111 16.05 9.69 16.31
C ASN A 111 15.08 9.67 17.49
N ARG A 112 13.79 9.61 17.21
CA ARG A 112 12.76 9.73 18.24
C ARG A 112 12.10 8.38 18.61
N PHE A 113 11.71 7.59 17.62
CA PHE A 113 10.81 6.46 17.82
C PHE A 113 11.58 5.14 18.05
N ASN A 114 11.12 4.34 19.02
CA ASN A 114 11.67 3.03 19.33
C ASN A 114 11.18 1.92 18.38
N LEU A 115 10.03 2.16 17.74
CA LEU A 115 9.44 1.34 16.70
C LEU A 115 8.91 2.23 15.59
N VAL A 116 9.24 1.92 14.33
CA VAL A 116 8.64 2.59 13.17
C VAL A 116 8.09 1.54 12.23
N ILE A 117 6.80 1.59 11.96
CA ILE A 117 6.10 0.73 11.01
C ILE A 117 5.70 1.60 9.81
N GLY A 118 6.09 1.20 8.59
CA GLY A 118 5.65 1.78 7.35
C GLY A 118 4.73 0.81 6.60
N ASN A 119 3.50 1.22 6.30
CA ASN A 119 2.63 0.47 5.43
C ASN A 119 2.69 1.04 4.00
N GLY A 120 3.62 0.53 3.21
CA GLY A 120 3.83 0.92 1.81
C GLY A 120 2.90 0.23 0.82
N SER A 121 1.89 -0.51 1.27
CA SER A 121 1.07 -1.37 0.41
C SER A 121 0.28 -0.62 -0.67
N LEU A 122 -0.07 0.64 -0.41
CA LEU A 122 -0.74 1.54 -1.35
C LEU A 122 0.07 2.83 -1.63
N VAL A 123 1.29 2.91 -1.14
CA VAL A 123 2.19 4.04 -1.44
C VAL A 123 2.77 3.84 -2.84
N SER A 124 2.71 4.89 -3.67
CA SER A 124 3.30 4.85 -5.01
C SER A 124 4.76 4.38 -4.94
N ARG A 125 5.11 3.41 -5.79
CA ARG A 125 6.43 2.78 -5.84
C ARG A 125 7.58 3.78 -5.94
N GLN A 126 7.38 4.90 -6.61
CA GLN A 126 8.37 5.98 -6.78
C GLN A 126 8.70 6.68 -5.46
N ARG A 127 7.78 6.61 -4.47
CA ARG A 127 7.93 7.23 -3.15
C ARG A 127 8.50 6.28 -2.09
N VAL A 128 8.51 4.97 -2.34
CA VAL A 128 8.92 3.93 -1.36
C VAL A 128 10.34 4.19 -0.85
N ARG A 129 11.30 4.51 -1.74
CA ARG A 129 12.69 4.83 -1.32
C ARG A 129 12.73 5.98 -0.33
N LYS A 130 12.06 7.08 -0.62
CA LYS A 130 12.01 8.26 0.27
C LYS A 130 11.28 7.96 1.57
N MET A 131 10.20 7.17 1.49
CA MET A 131 9.49 6.72 2.68
C MET A 131 10.41 5.92 3.60
N LEU A 132 11.21 4.99 3.06
CA LEU A 132 12.18 4.24 3.86
C LEU A 132 13.22 5.17 4.49
N SER A 133 13.80 6.10 3.75
CA SER A 133 14.75 7.10 4.29
C SER A 133 14.13 7.88 5.46
N GLU A 134 12.87 8.32 5.33
CA GLU A 134 12.17 9.08 6.38
C GLU A 134 11.89 8.24 7.64
N ILE A 135 11.41 7.00 7.48
CA ILE A 135 11.17 6.12 8.64
C ILE A 135 12.48 5.76 9.35
N VAL A 136 13.58 5.58 8.62
CA VAL A 136 14.91 5.38 9.23
C VAL A 136 15.40 6.65 9.93
N ARG A 137 15.22 7.83 9.32
CA ARG A 137 15.64 9.11 9.92
C ARG A 137 14.99 9.33 11.29
N VAL A 138 13.68 9.13 11.40
CA VAL A 138 12.92 9.39 12.63
C VAL A 138 13.07 8.30 13.69
N ALA A 139 13.51 7.11 13.33
CA ALA A 139 13.77 6.01 14.24
C ALA A 139 14.97 6.31 15.13
N ALA A 140 14.89 5.97 16.43
CA ALA A 140 16.00 6.09 17.36
C ALA A 140 17.09 5.03 17.06
N PRO A 141 18.36 5.27 17.42
CA PRO A 141 19.39 4.23 17.35
C PRO A 141 18.96 2.95 18.09
N GLY A 142 19.08 1.80 17.45
CA GLY A 142 18.61 0.50 17.97
C GLY A 142 17.10 0.26 17.86
N ALA A 143 16.34 1.20 17.29
CA ALA A 143 14.91 1.02 17.05
C ALA A 143 14.62 -0.07 16.02
N THR A 144 13.51 -0.78 16.20
CA THR A 144 12.98 -1.68 15.18
C THR A 144 12.25 -0.87 14.09
N ILE A 145 12.56 -1.20 12.84
CA ILE A 145 11.93 -0.63 11.65
C ILE A 145 11.32 -1.76 10.84
N ALA A 146 10.08 -1.57 10.41
CA ALA A 146 9.37 -2.50 9.54
C ALA A 146 8.75 -1.73 8.36
N LEU A 147 8.91 -2.25 7.15
CA LEU A 147 8.26 -1.73 5.95
C LEU A 147 7.55 -2.88 5.23
N ALA A 148 6.23 -2.77 5.11
CA ALA A 148 5.41 -3.71 4.36
C ALA A 148 5.02 -3.10 3.00
N LEU A 149 5.17 -3.86 1.89
CA LEU A 149 4.92 -3.38 0.53
C LEU A 149 4.74 -4.55 -0.45
N PRO A 150 4.08 -4.32 -1.63
CA PRO A 150 4.15 -5.23 -2.75
C PRO A 150 5.56 -5.28 -3.35
N THR A 151 6.03 -6.48 -3.74
CA THR A 151 7.33 -6.67 -4.38
C THR A 151 7.20 -7.26 -5.79
N ALA A 152 8.30 -7.34 -6.52
CA ALA A 152 8.37 -7.84 -7.89
C ALA A 152 7.63 -9.18 -8.07
N SER A 153 7.03 -9.35 -9.21
CA SER A 153 6.09 -10.42 -9.58
C SER A 153 4.69 -10.31 -8.95
N SER A 154 4.32 -9.14 -8.39
CA SER A 154 2.94 -8.82 -8.09
C SER A 154 2.20 -8.36 -9.36
N PHE A 155 0.90 -8.63 -9.43
CA PHE A 155 -0.01 -8.14 -10.48
C PHE A 155 0.29 -8.68 -11.89
N GLY A 156 1.04 -9.78 -12.00
CA GLY A 156 1.47 -10.32 -13.30
C GLY A 156 0.30 -10.69 -14.21
N GLU A 157 -0.78 -11.20 -13.66
CA GLU A 157 -2.02 -11.55 -14.36
C GLU A 157 -2.64 -10.32 -15.04
N PHE A 158 -2.74 -9.21 -14.28
CA PHE A 158 -3.24 -7.96 -14.83
C PHE A 158 -2.32 -7.38 -15.89
N PHE A 159 -1.02 -7.35 -15.66
CA PHE A 159 -0.08 -6.77 -16.61
C PHE A 159 -0.02 -7.55 -17.94
N SER A 160 -0.21 -8.86 -17.91
CA SER A 160 -0.33 -9.67 -19.12
C SER A 160 -1.56 -9.28 -19.95
N ILE A 161 -2.71 -9.17 -19.29
CA ILE A 161 -3.97 -8.73 -19.93
C ILE A 161 -3.86 -7.28 -20.42
N TYR A 162 -3.24 -6.41 -19.63
CA TYR A 162 -3.06 -5.01 -20.00
C TYR A 162 -2.19 -4.88 -21.26
N TRP A 163 -1.09 -5.63 -21.35
CA TRP A 163 -0.27 -5.66 -22.56
C TRP A 163 -1.07 -6.13 -23.78
N GLU A 164 -1.81 -7.22 -23.66
CA GLU A 164 -2.65 -7.72 -24.76
C GLU A 164 -3.70 -6.70 -25.16
N ALA A 165 -4.35 -6.03 -24.20
CA ALA A 165 -5.33 -4.99 -24.48
C ALA A 165 -4.74 -3.81 -25.25
N LEU A 166 -3.53 -3.35 -24.88
CA LEU A 166 -2.82 -2.30 -25.62
C LEU A 166 -2.53 -2.73 -27.06
N HIS A 167 -2.06 -3.95 -27.25
CA HIS A 167 -1.79 -4.52 -28.57
C HIS A 167 -3.04 -4.58 -29.43
N ASN A 168 -4.14 -5.13 -28.90
CA ASN A 168 -5.42 -5.27 -29.60
C ASN A 168 -6.05 -3.92 -30.01
N ARG A 169 -5.76 -2.85 -29.25
CA ARG A 169 -6.24 -1.49 -29.53
C ARG A 169 -5.26 -0.63 -30.31
N GLY A 170 -4.14 -1.22 -30.77
CA GLY A 170 -3.11 -0.53 -31.54
C GLY A 170 -2.38 0.57 -30.75
N MET A 171 -2.37 0.47 -29.42
CA MET A 171 -1.67 1.38 -28.51
C MET A 171 -0.23 0.90 -28.22
N ILE A 172 0.47 0.44 -29.23
CA ILE A 172 1.80 -0.20 -29.15
C ILE A 172 2.85 0.73 -28.51
N ASP A 173 2.71 2.04 -28.71
CA ASP A 173 3.62 3.04 -28.11
C ASP A 173 3.59 3.02 -26.56
N HIS A 174 2.58 2.40 -25.94
CA HIS A 174 2.43 2.23 -24.50
C HIS A 174 2.88 0.87 -23.97
N GLU A 175 3.38 -0.04 -24.79
CA GLU A 175 3.88 -1.35 -24.33
C GLU A 175 5.09 -1.20 -23.39
N SER A 176 5.98 -0.22 -23.65
CA SER A 176 7.10 0.11 -22.76
C SER A 176 6.64 0.59 -21.38
N ASP A 177 5.45 1.13 -21.26
CA ASP A 177 4.87 1.59 -20.00
C ASP A 177 4.53 0.40 -19.10
N VAL A 178 4.05 -0.71 -19.69
CA VAL A 178 3.77 -1.95 -18.94
C VAL A 178 5.08 -2.59 -18.48
N GLU A 179 6.11 -2.62 -19.32
CA GLU A 179 7.45 -3.11 -18.93
C GLU A 179 8.00 -2.30 -17.75
N GLN A 180 7.80 -0.99 -17.76
CA GLN A 180 8.18 -0.11 -16.67
C GLN A 180 7.40 -0.45 -15.40
N LEU A 181 6.07 -0.65 -15.47
CA LEU A 181 5.23 -1.04 -14.34
C LEU A 181 5.72 -2.34 -13.68
N ILE A 182 6.07 -3.34 -14.49
CA ILE A 182 6.57 -4.62 -14.02
C ILE A 182 7.95 -4.47 -13.34
N THR A 183 8.84 -3.67 -13.93
CA THR A 183 10.23 -3.53 -13.48
C THR A 183 10.41 -2.53 -12.34
N GLU A 184 9.48 -1.61 -12.13
CA GLU A 184 9.55 -0.62 -11.04
C GLU A 184 9.15 -1.18 -9.68
N LEU A 185 8.46 -2.34 -9.62
CA LEU A 185 8.26 -3.02 -8.35
C LEU A 185 9.60 -3.58 -7.87
N PRO A 186 10.06 -3.19 -6.67
CA PRO A 186 11.35 -3.64 -6.18
C PRO A 186 11.33 -5.14 -5.91
N THR A 187 12.43 -5.82 -6.18
CA THR A 187 12.63 -7.18 -5.68
C THR A 187 12.86 -7.14 -4.16
N VAL A 188 12.73 -8.28 -3.50
CA VAL A 188 13.07 -8.40 -2.07
C VAL A 188 14.51 -7.96 -1.83
N SER A 189 15.44 -8.40 -2.68
CA SER A 189 16.87 -8.02 -2.57
C SER A 189 17.09 -6.52 -2.77
N ASP A 190 16.32 -5.85 -3.63
CA ASP A 190 16.44 -4.39 -3.81
C ASP A 190 16.03 -3.64 -2.54
N ILE A 191 14.97 -4.09 -1.86
CA ILE A 191 14.52 -3.48 -0.60
C ILE A 191 15.47 -3.80 0.55
N GLU A 192 16.01 -5.02 0.62
CA GLU A 192 17.05 -5.37 1.60
C GLU A 192 18.29 -4.50 1.43
N GLN A 193 18.79 -4.38 0.19
CA GLN A 193 19.94 -3.53 -0.12
C GLN A 193 19.66 -2.05 0.22
N LEU A 194 18.46 -1.56 -0.13
CA LEU A 194 18.07 -0.20 0.22
C LEU A 194 18.03 0.01 1.75
N ALA A 195 17.56 -0.98 2.50
CA ALA A 195 17.53 -0.93 3.95
C ALA A 195 18.96 -0.91 4.55
N GLU A 196 19.88 -1.71 3.99
CA GLU A 196 21.31 -1.67 4.35
C GLU A 196 21.95 -0.31 4.06
N ASP A 197 21.70 0.24 2.87
CA ASP A 197 22.20 1.56 2.44
C ASP A 197 21.72 2.69 3.36
N GLU A 198 20.49 2.59 3.89
CA GLU A 198 19.92 3.53 4.87
C GLU A 198 20.41 3.29 6.31
N GLY A 199 21.25 2.27 6.53
CA GLY A 199 21.90 2.01 7.82
C GLY A 199 21.12 1.08 8.76
N LEU A 200 20.27 0.20 8.21
CA LEU A 200 19.69 -0.89 8.99
C LEU A 200 20.68 -2.06 9.10
N SER A 201 20.57 -2.76 10.21
CA SER A 201 21.25 -4.05 10.48
C SER A 201 20.22 -5.11 10.84
N ASP A 202 20.66 -6.37 10.94
CA ASP A 202 19.81 -7.52 11.30
C ASP A 202 18.53 -7.62 10.44
N ILE A 203 18.68 -7.34 9.14
CA ILE A 203 17.59 -7.28 8.19
C ILE A 203 17.05 -8.70 7.95
N GLN A 204 15.74 -8.82 8.02
CA GLN A 204 14.97 -10.02 7.70
C GLN A 204 13.79 -9.63 6.81
N SER A 205 13.51 -10.43 5.80
CA SER A 205 12.37 -10.25 4.93
C SER A 205 11.49 -11.49 4.90
N PHE A 206 10.19 -11.27 4.85
CA PHE A 206 9.19 -12.32 4.77
C PHE A 206 8.19 -11.96 3.69
N THR A 207 7.86 -12.94 2.86
CA THR A 207 6.95 -12.75 1.71
C THR A 207 5.85 -13.78 1.76
N ARG A 208 4.61 -13.33 1.50
CA ARG A 208 3.44 -14.16 1.30
C ARG A 208 2.81 -13.82 -0.05
N ILE A 209 2.33 -14.82 -0.77
CA ILE A 209 1.52 -14.60 -1.97
C ILE A 209 0.08 -14.52 -1.49
N GLU A 210 -0.55 -13.40 -1.78
CA GLU A 210 -1.96 -13.16 -1.51
C GLU A 210 -2.71 -13.08 -2.84
N GLU A 211 -3.93 -13.62 -2.88
CA GLU A 211 -4.78 -13.66 -4.06
C GLU A 211 -6.10 -12.96 -3.77
N PHE A 212 -6.57 -12.21 -4.77
CA PHE A 212 -7.84 -11.49 -4.74
C PHE A 212 -8.65 -11.93 -5.95
N ASP A 213 -9.79 -12.56 -5.71
CA ASP A 213 -10.61 -13.17 -6.74
C ASP A 213 -11.73 -12.25 -7.21
N PHE A 214 -11.98 -12.25 -8.53
CA PHE A 214 -12.99 -11.43 -9.17
C PHE A 214 -13.82 -12.28 -10.13
N GLU A 215 -15.13 -12.13 -10.03
CA GLU A 215 -16.09 -12.90 -10.85
C GLU A 215 -16.15 -12.43 -12.32
N SER A 216 -15.67 -11.22 -12.62
CA SER A 216 -15.68 -10.67 -13.98
C SER A 216 -14.70 -9.51 -14.14
N GLY A 217 -14.39 -9.15 -15.39
CA GLY A 217 -13.60 -7.96 -15.70
C GLY A 217 -14.26 -6.67 -15.22
N GLU A 218 -15.59 -6.59 -15.25
CA GLU A 218 -16.37 -5.47 -14.71
C GLU A 218 -16.21 -5.38 -13.19
N GLN A 219 -16.29 -6.51 -12.48
CA GLN A 219 -16.08 -6.55 -11.03
C GLN A 219 -14.65 -6.15 -10.68
N PHE A 220 -13.66 -6.66 -11.41
CA PHE A 220 -12.26 -6.29 -11.22
C PHE A 220 -12.05 -4.79 -11.36
N LEU A 221 -12.40 -4.22 -12.52
CA LEU A 221 -12.21 -2.79 -12.81
C LEU A 221 -13.07 -1.87 -11.93
N GLY A 222 -14.25 -2.34 -11.51
CA GLY A 222 -15.17 -1.60 -10.63
C GLY A 222 -14.92 -1.79 -9.15
N SER A 223 -14.01 -2.69 -8.76
CA SER A 223 -13.68 -2.88 -7.34
C SER A 223 -13.02 -1.62 -6.76
N PRO A 224 -13.35 -1.21 -5.52
CA PRO A 224 -12.74 -0.03 -4.90
C PRO A 224 -11.21 -0.06 -4.88
N LEU A 225 -10.61 -1.23 -4.65
CA LEU A 225 -9.16 -1.39 -4.66
C LEU A 225 -8.55 -1.02 -6.01
N VAL A 226 -9.07 -1.60 -7.08
CA VAL A 226 -8.54 -1.38 -8.43
C VAL A 226 -8.92 0.02 -8.90
N ALA A 227 -10.20 0.37 -8.87
CA ALA A 227 -10.72 1.61 -9.45
C ALA A 227 -10.15 2.89 -8.82
N GLU A 228 -9.85 2.89 -7.52
CA GLU A 228 -9.48 4.10 -6.80
C GLU A 228 -8.03 4.12 -6.29
N PHE A 229 -7.40 2.96 -6.10
CA PHE A 229 -6.08 2.89 -5.48
C PHE A 229 -4.97 2.33 -6.39
N LEU A 230 -5.29 1.47 -7.37
CA LEU A 230 -4.27 0.85 -8.21
C LEU A 230 -4.27 1.36 -9.65
N ILE A 231 -5.44 1.47 -10.28
CA ILE A 231 -5.57 1.71 -11.72
C ILE A 231 -5.00 3.06 -12.16
N HIS A 232 -5.04 4.07 -11.30
CA HIS A 232 -4.54 5.41 -11.62
C HIS A 232 -3.03 5.40 -11.87
N ASP A 233 -2.28 4.65 -11.06
CA ASP A 233 -0.84 4.47 -11.23
C ASP A 233 -0.53 3.59 -12.46
N TRP A 234 -1.32 2.53 -12.67
CA TRP A 234 -1.13 1.60 -13.78
C TRP A 234 -1.38 2.23 -15.15
N LEU A 235 -2.33 3.16 -15.23
CA LEU A 235 -2.71 3.84 -16.49
C LEU A 235 -2.26 5.31 -16.52
N ALA A 236 -1.30 5.70 -15.70
CA ALA A 236 -0.87 7.10 -15.59
C ALA A 236 -0.41 7.71 -16.94
N LEU A 237 0.19 6.89 -17.81
CA LEU A 237 0.70 7.32 -19.10
C LEU A 237 -0.31 7.15 -20.25
N VAL A 238 -1.46 6.52 -20.02
CA VAL A 238 -2.52 6.37 -21.03
C VAL A 238 -3.38 7.64 -21.10
N PRO A 239 -3.55 8.24 -22.29
CA PRO A 239 -4.41 9.41 -22.45
C PRO A 239 -5.86 9.14 -22.01
N ASP A 240 -6.50 10.12 -21.38
CA ASP A 240 -7.85 9.97 -20.80
C ASP A 240 -8.91 9.56 -21.84
N ASP A 241 -8.79 10.07 -23.07
CA ASP A 241 -9.69 9.75 -24.18
C ASP A 241 -9.57 8.31 -24.68
N LYS A 242 -8.50 7.59 -24.31
CA LYS A 242 -8.24 6.20 -24.66
C LYS A 242 -8.62 5.21 -23.55
N ARG A 243 -8.76 5.68 -22.31
CA ARG A 243 -8.97 4.81 -21.15
C ARG A 243 -10.27 4.02 -21.22
N ALA A 244 -11.37 4.62 -21.69
CA ALA A 244 -12.66 3.93 -21.79
C ALA A 244 -12.61 2.74 -22.76
N GLU A 245 -11.95 2.91 -23.91
CA GLU A 245 -11.76 1.85 -24.90
C GLU A 245 -10.86 0.73 -24.33
N LEU A 246 -9.81 1.10 -23.62
CA LEU A 246 -8.87 0.17 -22.98
C LEU A 246 -9.55 -0.62 -21.86
N PHE A 247 -10.37 0.03 -21.01
CA PHE A 247 -11.14 -0.67 -19.98
C PHE A 247 -12.10 -1.70 -20.54
N SER A 248 -12.79 -1.38 -21.65
CA SER A 248 -13.67 -2.32 -22.32
C SER A 248 -12.91 -3.55 -22.83
N GLU A 249 -11.70 -3.36 -23.35
CA GLU A 249 -10.86 -4.44 -23.84
C GLU A 249 -10.30 -5.29 -22.70
N ILE A 250 -9.79 -4.67 -21.63
CA ILE A 250 -9.32 -5.37 -20.43
C ILE A 250 -10.45 -6.23 -19.84
N SER A 251 -11.65 -5.66 -19.66
CA SER A 251 -12.80 -6.40 -19.16
C SER A 251 -13.15 -7.60 -20.04
N ARG A 252 -13.15 -7.41 -21.37
CA ARG A 252 -13.41 -8.48 -22.34
C ARG A 252 -12.39 -9.61 -22.24
N LEU A 253 -11.10 -9.28 -22.18
CA LEU A 253 -10.01 -10.26 -22.07
C LEU A 253 -10.09 -11.05 -20.75
N ILE A 254 -10.32 -10.38 -19.62
CA ILE A 254 -10.53 -11.05 -18.33
C ILE A 254 -11.69 -12.05 -18.43
N ASN A 255 -12.81 -11.64 -19.03
CA ASN A 255 -13.98 -12.51 -19.18
C ASN A 255 -13.74 -13.70 -20.13
N GLU A 256 -12.87 -13.54 -21.14
CA GLU A 256 -12.50 -14.62 -22.06
C GLU A 256 -11.50 -15.61 -21.46
N GLU A 257 -10.49 -15.15 -20.71
CA GLU A 257 -9.50 -16.02 -20.07
C GLU A 257 -10.10 -16.87 -18.95
N ARG A 258 -11.20 -16.42 -18.38
CA ARG A 258 -11.79 -16.98 -17.16
C ARG A 258 -12.31 -18.42 -17.26
N HIS A 259 -12.61 -18.97 -18.42
CA HIS A 259 -13.05 -20.38 -18.69
C HIS A 259 -13.69 -21.14 -17.50
N GLU A 260 -14.69 -20.55 -16.82
CA GLU A 260 -15.37 -21.08 -15.62
C GLU A 260 -14.62 -20.92 -14.29
N ALA A 261 -13.45 -20.23 -14.25
CA ALA A 261 -12.75 -19.88 -13.03
C ALA A 261 -12.86 -18.37 -12.74
N GLU A 262 -12.60 -17.94 -11.51
CA GLU A 262 -12.49 -16.54 -11.14
C GLU A 262 -11.18 -15.95 -11.67
N PHE A 263 -11.15 -14.66 -11.95
CA PHE A 263 -9.89 -13.95 -12.25
C PHE A 263 -9.18 -13.65 -10.94
N ALA A 264 -8.01 -14.20 -10.73
CA ALA A 264 -7.19 -13.95 -9.55
C ALA A 264 -6.16 -12.86 -9.82
N LEU A 265 -6.09 -11.85 -8.97
CA LEU A 265 -5.01 -10.88 -8.92
C LEU A 265 -4.06 -11.27 -7.79
N SER A 266 -2.85 -11.70 -8.12
CA SER A 266 -1.87 -12.06 -7.09
C SER A 266 -0.96 -10.89 -6.71
N VAL A 267 -0.62 -10.82 -5.43
CA VAL A 267 0.35 -9.87 -4.89
C VAL A 267 1.37 -10.58 -3.99
N LYS A 268 2.64 -10.29 -4.17
CA LYS A 268 3.70 -10.67 -3.24
C LYS A 268 3.77 -9.62 -2.13
N ALA A 269 2.98 -9.82 -1.09
CA ALA A 269 3.04 -9.01 0.12
C ALA A 269 4.33 -9.33 0.87
N THR A 270 5.22 -8.35 0.98
CA THR A 270 6.52 -8.50 1.62
C THR A 270 6.65 -7.53 2.78
N ILE A 271 7.21 -7.99 3.88
CA ILE A 271 7.66 -7.15 4.98
C ILE A 271 9.18 -7.29 5.13
N VAL A 272 9.86 -6.16 5.28
CA VAL A 272 11.28 -6.09 5.65
C VAL A 272 11.36 -5.51 7.05
N VAL A 273 12.05 -6.20 7.94
CA VAL A 273 12.26 -5.79 9.34
C VAL A 273 13.75 -5.70 9.62
N GLY A 274 14.19 -4.63 10.24
CA GLY A 274 15.59 -4.43 10.63
C GLY A 274 15.71 -3.53 11.85
N GLN A 275 16.92 -3.29 12.29
CA GLN A 275 17.23 -2.39 13.40
C GLN A 275 18.08 -1.23 12.89
N LYS A 276 17.78 -0.01 13.32
CA LYS A 276 18.65 1.12 13.05
C LYS A 276 19.97 0.95 13.78
N ALA A 277 21.08 0.99 13.03
CA ALA A 277 22.41 0.87 13.62
C ALA A 277 22.65 1.93 14.71
N HIS A 278 23.38 1.57 15.76
CA HIS A 278 23.85 2.54 16.75
C HIS A 278 24.89 3.47 16.11
N SER A 279 24.66 4.78 16.18
CA SER A 279 25.71 5.74 15.79
C SER A 279 26.93 5.56 16.72
N HIS A 280 28.06 5.22 16.12
CA HIS A 280 29.35 5.16 16.84
C HIS A 280 29.87 6.54 17.16
#